data_808e6287dd101ef0256f97fc61615def
#
_entry.id   808e6287dd101ef0256f97fc61615def
#
_cell.length_a   1.000
_cell.length_b   1.000
_cell.length_c   1.000
_cell.angle_alpha   90.00
_cell.angle_beta   90.00
_cell.angle_gamma   90.00
#
_symmetry.space_group_name_H-M   'P 1'
#
loop_
_entity.id
_entity.type
_entity.pdbx_description
1 polymer ?
#
loop_
_entity_poly.entity_id
_entity_poly.type
_entity_poly.pdbx_seq_one_letter_code
_entity_poly.pdbx_strand_id
1 'polypeptide(L)'
;EVEYYKYLQFKFDEQWSKLKTYANSKGIQIIGDIPIYVALDSADAWANPGLFQLDEENIPTAVAGVPPDGFSATGQLWGNPLYRWEVHRNTGYQWWITRMWYCFELYDVVRIDHFRGFDEYFSIPYGSETAASGHWEKGPGIELFRAVEQALGKREIIAEDLGYMSDTVRKLVRDYLYDYATPEEQLYKSMIALVLRSAAATCIIPMQDWTIPPASTNLLRLVKTGDGV
;
A
#
# COMPACT_ATOMS: atom_id res chain seq x y z
N GLU A 1 -28.57 6.27 10.35
CA GLU A 1 -27.19 6.71 10.08
C GLU A 1 -26.39 5.58 9.40
N VAL A 2 -26.33 4.36 9.96
CA VAL A 2 -25.60 3.21 9.35
C VAL A 2 -26.08 2.90 7.92
N GLU A 3 -27.39 2.89 7.68
CA GLU A 3 -27.98 2.63 6.36
C GLU A 3 -27.62 3.69 5.33
N TYR A 4 -27.35 4.93 5.77
CA TYR A 4 -26.87 5.98 4.89
C TYR A 4 -25.44 5.68 4.38
N TYR A 5 -24.54 5.26 5.26
CA TYR A 5 -23.17 4.89 4.85
C TYR A 5 -23.16 3.64 3.98
N LYS A 6 -24.00 2.64 4.26
CA LYS A 6 -24.16 1.47 3.39
C LYS A 6 -24.63 1.89 1.98
N TYR A 7 -25.58 2.82 1.92
CA TYR A 7 -26.06 3.35 0.63
C TYR A 7 -24.95 4.09 -0.13
N LEU A 8 -24.12 4.88 0.56
CA LEU A 8 -22.98 5.55 -0.08
C LEU A 8 -21.99 4.55 -0.65
N GLN A 9 -21.63 3.50 0.12
CA GLN A 9 -20.74 2.45 -0.35
C GLN A 9 -21.33 1.69 -1.56
N PHE A 10 -22.60 1.36 -1.51
CA PHE A 10 -23.30 0.75 -2.63
C PHE A 10 -23.28 1.66 -3.88
N LYS A 11 -23.53 2.95 -3.72
CA LYS A 11 -23.48 3.90 -4.84
C LYS A 11 -22.08 4.09 -5.40
N PHE A 12 -21.07 4.10 -4.53
CA PHE A 12 -19.68 4.11 -4.96
C PHE A 12 -19.36 2.88 -5.81
N ASP A 13 -19.67 1.69 -5.31
CA ASP A 13 -19.41 0.44 -6.02
C ASP A 13 -20.08 0.40 -7.39
N GLU A 14 -21.37 0.76 -7.46
CA GLU A 14 -22.13 0.83 -8.70
C GLU A 14 -21.51 1.79 -9.73
N GLN A 15 -21.12 2.98 -9.29
CA GLN A 15 -20.56 4.01 -10.18
C GLN A 15 -19.13 3.68 -10.58
N TRP A 16 -18.33 3.21 -9.65
CA TRP A 16 -16.95 2.84 -9.88
C TRP A 16 -16.82 1.68 -10.86
N SER A 17 -17.61 0.62 -10.67
CA SER A 17 -17.63 -0.53 -11.57
C SER A 17 -17.97 -0.14 -13.01
N LYS A 18 -18.93 0.78 -13.20
CA LYS A 18 -19.27 1.33 -14.52
C LYS A 18 -18.10 2.11 -15.11
N LEU A 19 -17.45 2.96 -14.32
CA LEU A 19 -16.29 3.75 -14.75
C LEU A 19 -15.11 2.87 -15.12
N LYS A 20 -14.76 1.89 -14.28
CA LYS A 20 -13.68 0.93 -14.54
C LYS A 20 -13.94 0.14 -15.82
N THR A 21 -15.16 -0.40 -15.98
CA THR A 21 -15.55 -1.11 -17.19
C THR A 21 -15.43 -0.23 -18.44
N TYR A 22 -15.86 1.02 -18.35
CA TYR A 22 -15.72 1.96 -19.47
C TYR A 22 -14.25 2.24 -19.80
N ALA A 23 -13.41 2.54 -18.79
CA ALA A 23 -11.99 2.76 -18.98
C ALA A 23 -11.30 1.56 -19.64
N ASN A 24 -11.55 0.35 -19.12
CA ASN A 24 -10.99 -0.88 -19.66
C ASN A 24 -11.46 -1.13 -21.11
N SER A 25 -12.72 -0.80 -21.45
CA SER A 25 -13.23 -0.90 -22.83
C SER A 25 -12.50 0.03 -23.82
N LYS A 26 -11.77 1.03 -23.32
CA LYS A 26 -10.94 1.96 -24.09
C LYS A 26 -9.44 1.61 -24.04
N GLY A 27 -9.07 0.44 -23.51
CA GLY A 27 -7.69 0.03 -23.33
C GLY A 27 -6.96 0.83 -22.24
N ILE A 28 -7.68 1.39 -21.26
CA ILE A 28 -7.12 2.14 -20.14
C ILE A 28 -7.18 1.26 -18.90
N GLN A 29 -6.02 1.06 -18.27
CA GLN A 29 -5.92 0.40 -16.95
C GLN A 29 -5.91 1.44 -15.83
N ILE A 30 -6.56 1.10 -14.72
CA ILE A 30 -6.60 1.93 -13.51
C ILE A 30 -5.56 1.38 -12.52
N ILE A 31 -4.60 2.22 -12.15
CA ILE A 31 -3.62 1.90 -11.11
C ILE A 31 -4.10 2.51 -9.80
N GLY A 32 -4.43 1.65 -8.84
CA GLY A 32 -4.73 2.08 -7.47
C GLY A 32 -3.48 2.22 -6.65
N ASP A 33 -3.50 3.10 -5.66
CA ASP A 33 -2.41 3.33 -4.72
C ASP A 33 -2.91 3.09 -3.29
N ILE A 34 -2.26 2.16 -2.58
CA ILE A 34 -2.61 1.84 -1.21
C ILE A 34 -1.40 2.06 -0.28
N PRO A 35 -1.60 2.69 0.88
CA PRO A 35 -0.55 2.75 1.89
C PRO A 35 -0.38 1.38 2.55
N ILE A 36 0.86 1.06 2.97
CA ILE A 36 1.09 -0.13 3.78
C ILE A 36 0.30 -0.06 5.09
N TYR A 37 0.30 1.08 5.76
CA TYR A 37 -0.39 1.25 7.05
C TYR A 37 -1.79 1.83 6.89
N VAL A 38 -2.63 1.54 7.89
CA VAL A 38 -3.96 2.15 8.07
C VAL A 38 -3.91 3.21 9.16
N ALA A 39 -4.87 4.11 9.19
CA ALA A 39 -4.99 5.08 10.27
C ALA A 39 -5.47 4.41 11.56
N LEU A 40 -5.07 4.94 12.72
CA LEU A 40 -5.51 4.43 14.02
C LEU A 40 -7.03 4.55 14.20
N ASP A 41 -7.62 5.61 13.67
CA ASP A 41 -9.07 5.88 13.69
C ASP A 41 -9.83 5.26 12.50
N SER A 42 -9.20 4.35 11.77
CA SER A 42 -9.82 3.64 10.66
C SER A 42 -10.79 2.56 11.13
N ALA A 43 -11.74 2.20 10.26
CA ALA A 43 -12.62 1.05 10.49
C ALA A 43 -11.82 -0.26 10.64
N ASP A 44 -10.68 -0.39 9.97
CA ASP A 44 -9.81 -1.56 10.05
C ASP A 44 -9.22 -1.74 11.45
N ALA A 45 -8.63 -0.68 12.01
CA ALA A 45 -8.07 -0.72 13.36
C ALA A 45 -9.15 -0.91 14.42
N TRP A 46 -10.30 -0.27 14.25
CA TRP A 46 -11.44 -0.41 15.15
C TRP A 46 -12.05 -1.82 15.15
N ALA A 47 -12.23 -2.41 13.97
CA ALA A 47 -12.86 -3.72 13.84
C ALA A 47 -11.92 -4.88 14.18
N ASN A 48 -10.61 -4.69 14.03
CA ASN A 48 -9.61 -5.74 14.17
C ASN A 48 -8.41 -5.30 15.05
N PRO A 49 -8.62 -4.78 16.26
CA PRO A 49 -7.53 -4.23 17.08
C PRO A 49 -6.43 -5.25 17.39
N GLY A 50 -6.76 -6.53 17.47
CA GLY A 50 -5.81 -7.62 17.69
C GLY A 50 -4.77 -7.81 16.58
N LEU A 51 -4.98 -7.25 15.39
CA LEU A 51 -4.04 -7.30 14.27
C LEU A 51 -2.93 -6.22 14.36
N PHE A 52 -3.07 -5.28 15.27
CA PHE A 52 -2.16 -4.13 15.42
C PHE A 52 -1.46 -4.16 16.78
N GLN A 53 -0.33 -3.49 16.88
CA GLN A 53 0.44 -3.35 18.13
C GLN A 53 -0.22 -2.32 19.06
N LEU A 54 -1.38 -2.71 19.58
CA LEU A 54 -2.18 -1.93 20.55
C LEU A 54 -2.13 -2.61 21.92
N ASP A 55 -2.26 -1.84 22.99
CA ASP A 55 -2.45 -2.34 24.35
C ASP A 55 -3.92 -2.73 24.63
N GLU A 56 -4.24 -3.02 25.89
CA GLU A 56 -5.58 -3.42 26.31
C GLU A 56 -6.62 -2.29 26.18
N GLU A 57 -6.18 -1.04 26.18
CA GLU A 57 -7.00 0.17 26.00
C GLU A 57 -7.08 0.58 24.51
N ASN A 58 -6.54 -0.22 23.59
CA ASN A 58 -6.41 0.07 22.16
C ASN A 58 -5.54 1.30 21.85
N ILE A 59 -4.58 1.61 22.72
CA ILE A 59 -3.56 2.64 22.49
C ILE A 59 -2.35 1.98 21.80
N PRO A 60 -1.74 2.59 20.76
CA PRO A 60 -0.55 2.04 20.15
C PRO A 60 0.60 1.90 21.15
N THR A 61 1.30 0.77 21.13
CA THR A 61 2.55 0.60 21.87
C THR A 61 3.73 1.19 21.10
N ALA A 62 3.64 1.14 19.76
CA ALA A 62 4.56 1.76 18.83
C ALA A 62 3.81 2.16 17.57
N VAL A 63 4.39 3.09 16.81
CA VAL A 63 3.82 3.64 15.57
C VAL A 63 4.83 3.65 14.44
N ALA A 64 4.31 3.72 13.22
CA ALA A 64 5.10 3.75 12.00
C ALA A 64 5.75 5.11 11.75
N GLY A 65 6.85 5.07 11.02
CA GLY A 65 7.56 6.22 10.50
C GLY A 65 8.82 5.81 9.75
N VAL A 66 9.74 6.74 9.57
CA VAL A 66 11.06 6.51 8.99
C VAL A 66 12.13 7.24 9.79
N PRO A 67 13.37 6.70 9.84
CA PRO A 67 14.45 7.30 10.62
C PRO A 67 14.86 8.67 10.07
N PRO A 68 15.64 9.44 10.85
CA PRO A 68 16.34 10.61 10.35
C PRO A 68 17.18 10.29 9.12
N ASP A 69 17.13 11.17 8.12
CA ASP A 69 17.85 11.05 6.86
C ASP A 69 18.32 12.43 6.35
N GLY A 70 18.84 12.49 5.11
CA GLY A 70 19.29 13.74 4.49
C GLY A 70 18.17 14.75 4.18
N PHE A 71 16.92 14.33 4.21
CA PHE A 71 15.76 15.19 3.95
C PHE A 71 15.07 15.63 5.25
N SER A 72 15.13 14.81 6.31
CA SER A 72 14.54 15.08 7.61
C SER A 72 15.49 14.72 8.75
N ALA A 73 16.02 15.74 9.44
CA ALA A 73 16.95 15.55 10.56
C ALA A 73 16.32 14.82 11.77
N THR A 74 14.99 14.82 11.88
CA THR A 74 14.24 14.16 12.96
C THR A 74 13.51 12.90 12.50
N GLY A 75 13.65 12.55 11.21
CA GLY A 75 12.86 11.50 10.58
C GLY A 75 11.40 11.92 10.36
N GLN A 76 10.56 10.96 10.05
CA GLN A 76 9.12 11.18 9.91
C GLN A 76 8.37 10.27 10.87
N LEU A 77 7.54 10.85 11.72
CA LEU A 77 6.66 10.14 12.63
C LEU A 77 5.25 10.18 12.03
N TRP A 78 4.79 9.05 11.48
CA TRP A 78 3.52 8.98 10.78
C TRP A 78 2.33 8.72 11.72
N GLY A 79 2.57 8.04 12.85
CA GLY A 79 1.54 7.79 13.85
C GLY A 79 0.59 6.64 13.55
N ASN A 80 0.75 5.95 12.43
CA ASN A 80 -0.05 4.78 12.08
C ASN A 80 0.30 3.62 13.01
N PRO A 81 -0.68 2.79 13.45
CA PRO A 81 -0.41 1.60 14.24
C PRO A 81 0.37 0.57 13.41
N LEU A 82 1.32 -0.10 14.05
CA LEU A 82 2.10 -1.18 13.46
C LEU A 82 1.32 -2.51 13.51
N TYR A 83 1.60 -3.40 12.56
CA TYR A 83 0.97 -4.71 12.51
C TYR A 83 1.61 -5.69 13.51
N ARG A 84 0.79 -6.56 14.12
CA ARG A 84 1.25 -7.77 14.80
C ARG A 84 1.46 -8.87 13.77
N TRP A 85 2.60 -8.88 13.10
CA TRP A 85 2.88 -9.81 12.00
C TRP A 85 2.79 -11.28 12.39
N GLU A 86 3.03 -11.61 13.65
CA GLU A 86 2.83 -12.97 14.16
C GLU A 86 1.35 -13.39 14.11
N VAL A 87 0.44 -12.49 14.52
CA VAL A 87 -1.01 -12.76 14.47
C VAL A 87 -1.46 -12.90 13.02
N HIS A 88 -0.98 -12.03 12.13
CA HIS A 88 -1.27 -12.15 10.70
C HIS A 88 -0.77 -13.47 10.12
N ARG A 89 0.44 -13.91 10.46
CA ARG A 89 0.99 -15.20 10.04
C ARG A 89 0.12 -16.36 10.54
N ASN A 90 -0.23 -16.36 11.82
CA ASN A 90 -1.04 -17.42 12.44
C ASN A 90 -2.45 -17.53 11.86
N THR A 91 -2.98 -16.45 11.29
CA THR A 91 -4.27 -16.43 10.57
C THR A 91 -4.11 -16.61 9.06
N GLY A 92 -2.94 -17.01 8.57
CA GLY A 92 -2.65 -17.18 7.14
C GLY A 92 -2.75 -15.88 6.36
N TYR A 93 -2.49 -14.73 6.97
CA TYR A 93 -2.58 -13.40 6.38
C TYR A 93 -3.97 -13.04 5.83
N GLN A 94 -5.05 -13.63 6.38
CA GLN A 94 -6.41 -13.50 5.85
C GLN A 94 -6.85 -12.04 5.68
N TRP A 95 -6.51 -11.16 6.63
CA TRP A 95 -6.87 -9.75 6.53
C TRP A 95 -6.19 -9.08 5.32
N TRP A 96 -4.90 -9.34 5.09
CA TRP A 96 -4.17 -8.82 3.93
C TRP A 96 -4.69 -9.40 2.61
N ILE A 97 -5.03 -10.69 2.57
CA ILE A 97 -5.65 -11.32 1.40
C ILE A 97 -6.96 -10.62 1.07
N THR A 98 -7.82 -10.35 2.06
CA THR A 98 -9.10 -9.66 1.88
C THR A 98 -8.89 -8.22 1.40
N ARG A 99 -7.91 -7.50 1.99
CA ARG A 99 -7.56 -6.14 1.57
C ARG A 99 -7.09 -6.10 0.12
N MET A 100 -6.16 -6.98 -0.24
CA MET A 100 -5.65 -7.05 -1.61
C MET A 100 -6.72 -7.49 -2.61
N TRP A 101 -7.55 -8.47 -2.24
CA TRP A 101 -8.67 -8.86 -3.07
C TRP A 101 -9.56 -7.67 -3.42
N TYR A 102 -9.97 -6.88 -2.43
CA TYR A 102 -10.83 -5.73 -2.67
C TYR A 102 -10.13 -4.64 -3.50
N CYS A 103 -8.83 -4.44 -3.30
CA CYS A 103 -8.05 -3.53 -4.15
C CYS A 103 -8.06 -3.97 -5.62
N PHE A 104 -7.95 -5.28 -5.90
CA PHE A 104 -8.00 -5.80 -7.27
C PHE A 104 -9.41 -5.77 -7.89
N GLU A 105 -10.48 -5.77 -7.07
CA GLU A 105 -11.82 -5.46 -7.58
C GLU A 105 -11.93 -4.00 -8.04
N LEU A 106 -11.30 -3.09 -7.31
CA LEU A 106 -11.33 -1.65 -7.62
C LEU A 106 -10.38 -1.27 -8.75
N TYR A 107 -9.19 -1.88 -8.83
CA TYR A 107 -8.10 -1.47 -9.70
C TYR A 107 -7.62 -2.63 -10.58
N ASP A 108 -6.98 -2.31 -11.68
CA ASP A 108 -6.36 -3.29 -12.57
C ASP A 108 -4.94 -3.64 -12.07
N VAL A 109 -4.24 -2.64 -11.54
CA VAL A 109 -2.91 -2.74 -10.96
C VAL A 109 -2.91 -2.05 -9.59
N VAL A 110 -2.22 -2.61 -8.61
CA VAL A 110 -2.12 -2.02 -7.27
C VAL A 110 -0.68 -1.57 -7.00
N ARG A 111 -0.47 -0.28 -6.79
CA ARG A 111 0.78 0.24 -6.22
C ARG A 111 0.67 0.19 -4.69
N ILE A 112 1.68 -0.39 -4.05
CA ILE A 112 1.77 -0.38 -2.59
C ILE A 112 2.83 0.63 -2.18
N ASP A 113 2.39 1.65 -1.45
CA ASP A 113 3.24 2.69 -0.90
C ASP A 113 4.04 2.17 0.28
N HIS A 114 5.30 2.59 0.39
CA HIS A 114 6.26 2.15 1.41
C HIS A 114 6.45 0.63 1.45
N PHE A 115 6.60 0.00 0.29
CA PHE A 115 6.71 -1.46 0.14
C PHE A 115 7.84 -2.08 0.98
N ARG A 116 8.93 -1.33 1.22
CA ARG A 116 10.03 -1.79 2.05
C ARG A 116 9.60 -2.22 3.47
N GLY A 117 8.52 -1.65 4.00
CA GLY A 117 7.99 -1.98 5.33
C GLY A 117 7.56 -3.44 5.49
N PHE A 118 7.41 -4.19 4.38
CA PHE A 118 7.20 -5.64 4.45
C PHE A 118 8.49 -6.43 4.71
N ASP A 119 9.66 -5.90 4.38
CA ASP A 119 10.95 -6.51 4.73
C ASP A 119 11.40 -6.05 6.12
N GLU A 120 11.53 -4.75 6.29
CA GLU A 120 11.84 -4.08 7.56
C GLU A 120 11.04 -2.81 7.70
N TYR A 121 10.39 -2.65 8.83
CA TYR A 121 9.63 -1.46 9.17
C TYR A 121 10.28 -0.71 10.35
N PHE A 122 10.08 0.60 10.38
CA PHE A 122 10.64 1.44 11.43
C PHE A 122 9.60 1.62 12.54
N SER A 123 9.92 1.11 13.72
CA SER A 123 9.08 1.10 14.92
C SER A 123 9.48 2.23 15.84
N ILE A 124 8.57 3.15 16.13
CA ILE A 124 8.81 4.30 17.00
C ILE A 124 7.93 4.16 18.23
N PRO A 125 8.49 4.20 19.47
CA PRO A 125 7.67 4.14 20.67
C PRO A 125 6.56 5.18 20.67
N TYR A 126 5.33 4.78 20.99
CA TYR A 126 4.20 5.71 21.04
C TYR A 126 4.44 6.84 22.03
N GLY A 127 4.05 8.06 21.68
CA GLY A 127 4.30 9.25 22.49
C GLY A 127 5.68 9.91 22.28
N SER A 128 6.53 9.35 21.38
CA SER A 128 7.77 10.00 20.99
C SER A 128 7.50 11.33 20.26
N GLU A 129 8.31 12.34 20.52
CA GLU A 129 8.20 13.63 19.84
C GLU A 129 8.75 13.59 18.39
N THR A 130 9.71 12.70 18.13
CA THR A 130 10.36 12.55 16.83
C THR A 130 10.61 11.07 16.52
N ALA A 131 10.97 10.77 15.28
CA ALA A 131 11.32 9.41 14.87
C ALA A 131 12.73 8.96 15.34
N ALA A 132 13.52 9.82 15.94
CA ALA A 132 14.91 9.52 16.30
C ALA A 132 15.04 8.37 17.34
N SER A 133 14.00 8.11 18.14
CA SER A 133 13.96 7.03 19.14
C SER A 133 13.55 5.68 18.56
N GLY A 134 13.24 5.61 17.28
CA GLY A 134 12.78 4.37 16.64
C GLY A 134 13.92 3.40 16.31
N HIS A 135 13.51 2.20 15.90
CA HIS A 135 14.43 1.14 15.47
C HIS A 135 13.77 0.28 14.37
N TRP A 136 14.60 -0.45 13.63
CA TRP A 136 14.14 -1.36 12.59
C TRP A 136 13.69 -2.69 13.17
N GLU A 137 12.54 -3.17 12.70
CA GLU A 137 11.99 -4.49 12.99
C GLU A 137 11.71 -5.26 11.71
N LYS A 138 11.73 -6.60 11.79
CA LYS A 138 11.45 -7.47 10.64
C LYS A 138 9.98 -7.55 10.30
N GLY A 139 9.68 -7.34 9.03
CA GLY A 139 8.35 -7.55 8.46
C GLY A 139 8.09 -9.01 8.07
N PRO A 140 6.94 -9.30 7.43
CA PRO A 140 6.55 -10.65 7.01
C PRO A 140 7.34 -11.16 5.79
N GLY A 141 8.02 -10.27 5.08
CA GLY A 141 8.77 -10.62 3.88
C GLY A 141 7.93 -11.27 2.78
N ILE A 142 8.52 -12.21 2.07
CA ILE A 142 7.90 -12.91 0.94
C ILE A 142 6.71 -13.79 1.35
N GLU A 143 6.61 -14.20 2.61
CA GLU A 143 5.55 -15.11 3.07
C GLU A 143 4.15 -14.52 2.86
N LEU A 144 3.98 -13.24 3.15
CA LEU A 144 2.73 -12.52 2.90
C LEU A 144 2.32 -12.59 1.42
N PHE A 145 3.25 -12.27 0.53
CA PHE A 145 2.96 -12.19 -0.90
C PHE A 145 2.68 -13.57 -1.51
N ARG A 146 3.35 -14.61 -1.03
CA ARG A 146 3.04 -16.00 -1.41
C ARG A 146 1.64 -16.40 -0.95
N ALA A 147 1.22 -16.01 0.25
CA ALA A 147 -0.14 -16.27 0.72
C ALA A 147 -1.19 -15.53 -0.13
N VAL A 148 -0.92 -14.27 -0.47
CA VAL A 148 -1.79 -13.48 -1.37
C VAL A 148 -1.87 -14.13 -2.76
N GLU A 149 -0.75 -14.50 -3.36
CA GLU A 149 -0.71 -15.14 -4.68
C GLU A 149 -1.40 -16.51 -4.68
N GLN A 150 -1.19 -17.30 -3.63
CA GLN A 150 -1.87 -18.60 -3.48
C GLN A 150 -3.40 -18.45 -3.40
N ALA A 151 -3.89 -17.41 -2.74
CA ALA A 151 -5.32 -17.17 -2.56
C ALA A 151 -5.99 -16.49 -3.76
N LEU A 152 -5.31 -15.54 -4.40
CA LEU A 152 -5.89 -14.65 -5.42
C LEU A 152 -5.38 -14.89 -6.84
N GLY A 153 -4.40 -15.80 -6.99
CA GLY A 153 -3.64 -15.95 -8.23
C GLY A 153 -2.65 -14.79 -8.44
N LYS A 154 -1.87 -14.89 -9.50
CA LYS A 154 -0.91 -13.84 -9.87
C LYS A 154 -1.64 -12.55 -10.22
N ARG A 155 -1.23 -11.45 -9.62
CA ARG A 155 -1.79 -10.12 -9.82
C ARG A 155 -0.68 -9.09 -10.06
N GLU A 156 -0.99 -8.01 -10.74
CA GLU A 156 -0.03 -6.93 -10.98
C GLU A 156 0.08 -6.01 -9.77
N ILE A 157 1.27 -5.99 -9.17
CA ILE A 157 1.63 -5.16 -8.02
C ILE A 157 2.84 -4.31 -8.39
N ILE A 158 2.78 -3.03 -8.08
CA ILE A 158 3.90 -2.09 -8.17
C ILE A 158 4.37 -1.82 -6.75
N ALA A 159 5.63 -2.15 -6.47
CA ALA A 159 6.27 -1.78 -5.22
C ALA A 159 6.80 -0.35 -5.30
N GLU A 160 6.42 0.50 -4.35
CA GLU A 160 7.07 1.79 -4.17
C GLU A 160 8.45 1.56 -3.54
N ASP A 161 9.52 2.02 -4.21
CA ASP A 161 10.90 1.79 -3.84
C ASP A 161 11.68 3.08 -3.51
N LEU A 162 10.99 4.12 -3.08
CA LEU A 162 11.61 5.38 -2.66
C LEU A 162 12.32 5.23 -1.30
N GLY A 163 13.46 5.91 -1.16
CA GLY A 163 14.27 5.90 0.06
C GLY A 163 15.41 4.88 0.03
N TYR A 164 15.91 4.52 1.22
CA TYR A 164 17.02 3.58 1.36
C TYR A 164 16.57 2.15 1.08
N MET A 165 17.09 1.57 0.00
CA MET A 165 16.83 0.20 -0.41
C MET A 165 17.97 -0.71 0.06
N SER A 166 17.70 -1.52 1.10
CA SER A 166 18.62 -2.58 1.52
C SER A 166 18.68 -3.71 0.49
N ASP A 167 19.71 -4.54 0.57
CA ASP A 167 19.83 -5.71 -0.30
C ASP A 167 18.69 -6.71 -0.08
N THR A 168 18.16 -6.78 1.15
CA THR A 168 17.02 -7.64 1.50
C THR A 168 15.72 -7.14 0.87
N VAL A 169 15.47 -5.82 0.87
CA VAL A 169 14.33 -5.21 0.15
C VAL A 169 14.46 -5.45 -1.35
N ARG A 170 15.65 -5.23 -1.93
CA ARG A 170 15.91 -5.52 -3.36
C ARG A 170 15.66 -6.99 -3.70
N LYS A 171 16.04 -7.89 -2.77
CA LYS A 171 15.77 -9.32 -2.92
C LYS A 171 14.28 -9.61 -2.87
N LEU A 172 13.53 -9.04 -1.91
CA LEU A 172 12.09 -9.21 -1.79
C LEU A 172 11.36 -8.73 -3.06
N VAL A 173 11.70 -7.55 -3.56
CA VAL A 173 11.14 -7.00 -4.80
C VAL A 173 11.44 -7.94 -5.97
N ARG A 174 12.68 -8.39 -6.13
CA ARG A 174 13.08 -9.31 -7.20
C ARG A 174 12.37 -10.65 -7.09
N ASP A 175 12.39 -11.27 -5.91
CA ASP A 175 11.87 -12.61 -5.71
C ASP A 175 10.34 -12.67 -5.89
N TYR A 176 9.62 -11.58 -5.62
CA TYR A 176 8.17 -11.55 -5.78
C TYR A 176 7.73 -10.93 -7.11
N LEU A 177 8.31 -9.80 -7.50
CA LEU A 177 7.84 -9.04 -8.65
C LEU A 177 8.53 -9.46 -9.96
N TYR A 178 9.74 -10.02 -9.88
CA TYR A 178 10.58 -10.34 -11.05
C TYR A 178 10.74 -11.83 -11.30
N ASP A 179 10.49 -12.71 -10.31
CA ASP A 179 10.68 -14.16 -10.48
C ASP A 179 9.73 -14.80 -11.51
N TYR A 180 8.70 -14.07 -11.92
CA TYR A 180 7.67 -14.51 -12.86
C TYR A 180 7.58 -13.69 -14.14
N ALA A 181 8.44 -12.70 -14.31
CA ALA A 181 8.41 -11.85 -15.48
C ALA A 181 9.45 -12.27 -16.53
N THR A 182 9.05 -12.33 -17.78
CA THR A 182 10.00 -12.41 -18.90
C THR A 182 10.96 -11.21 -18.88
N PRO A 183 12.15 -11.29 -19.51
CA PRO A 183 13.07 -10.14 -19.59
C PRO A 183 12.40 -8.88 -20.16
N GLU A 184 11.44 -9.05 -21.08
CA GLU A 184 10.67 -7.94 -21.68
C GLU A 184 9.67 -7.34 -20.68
N GLU A 185 8.97 -8.17 -19.90
CA GLU A 185 8.10 -7.70 -18.81
C GLU A 185 8.89 -7.04 -17.68
N GLN A 186 10.10 -7.51 -17.38
CA GLN A 186 11.00 -6.86 -16.42
C GLN A 186 11.41 -5.48 -16.91
N LEU A 187 11.76 -5.35 -18.20
CA LEU A 187 12.09 -4.07 -18.81
C LEU A 187 10.89 -3.11 -18.78
N TYR A 188 9.70 -3.61 -19.13
CA TYR A 188 8.46 -2.83 -19.13
C TYR A 188 8.10 -2.35 -17.71
N LYS A 189 8.16 -3.22 -16.70
CA LYS A 189 7.92 -2.86 -15.29
C LYS A 189 8.95 -1.87 -14.77
N SER A 190 10.21 -2.03 -15.14
CA SER A 190 11.28 -1.07 -14.82
C SER A 190 11.06 0.29 -15.50
N MET A 191 10.59 0.30 -16.74
CA MET A 191 10.23 1.52 -17.46
C MET A 191 8.99 2.20 -16.85
N ILE A 192 7.97 1.44 -16.43
CA ILE A 192 6.81 1.99 -15.72
C ILE A 192 7.25 2.61 -14.41
N ALA A 193 8.09 1.93 -13.61
CA ALA A 193 8.64 2.48 -12.38
C ALA A 193 9.44 3.77 -12.65
N LEU A 194 10.23 3.81 -13.72
CA LEU A 194 10.98 5.00 -14.13
C LEU A 194 10.05 6.13 -14.61
N VAL A 195 9.04 5.81 -15.41
CA VAL A 195 8.02 6.79 -15.87
C VAL A 195 7.20 7.31 -14.72
N LEU A 196 6.84 6.47 -13.75
CA LEU A 196 6.13 6.89 -12.54
C LEU A 196 7.01 7.77 -11.65
N ARG A 197 8.32 7.51 -11.57
CA ARG A 197 9.31 8.39 -10.91
C ARG A 197 9.43 9.75 -11.61
N SER A 198 9.51 9.76 -12.95
CA SER A 198 9.61 10.99 -13.72
C SER A 198 8.29 11.74 -13.83
N ALA A 199 7.15 11.03 -13.90
CA ALA A 199 5.83 11.64 -13.93
C ALA A 199 5.37 12.15 -12.56
N ALA A 200 5.90 11.59 -11.45
CA ALA A 200 5.70 12.18 -10.12
C ALA A 200 6.22 13.62 -10.04
N ALA A 201 7.19 13.98 -10.89
CA ALA A 201 7.68 15.35 -11.02
C ALA A 201 6.81 16.25 -11.92
N THR A 202 5.88 15.69 -12.75
CA THR A 202 5.24 16.49 -13.81
C THR A 202 3.71 16.43 -13.84
N CYS A 203 3.06 15.50 -13.16
CA CYS A 203 1.61 15.33 -13.23
C CYS A 203 0.99 14.81 -11.93
N ILE A 204 1.23 15.54 -10.83
CA ILE A 204 0.38 15.42 -9.66
C ILE A 204 -0.78 16.40 -9.90
N ILE A 205 -1.94 15.86 -10.25
CA ILE A 205 -3.18 16.61 -10.03
C ILE A 205 -3.43 16.48 -8.53
N PRO A 206 -3.23 17.54 -7.73
CA PRO A 206 -3.54 17.47 -6.31
C PRO A 206 -5.04 17.28 -6.21
N MET A 207 -5.48 16.19 -5.62
CA MET A 207 -6.88 15.99 -5.23
C MET A 207 -7.24 16.87 -4.02
N GLN A 208 -6.71 18.09 -3.95
CA GLN A 208 -6.96 19.04 -2.87
C GLN A 208 -8.38 19.62 -2.89
N ASP A 209 -9.14 19.43 -3.99
CA ASP A 209 -10.50 19.98 -4.13
C ASP A 209 -11.61 18.96 -3.83
N TRP A 210 -11.28 17.73 -3.44
CA TRP A 210 -12.26 16.78 -2.97
C TRP A 210 -12.19 16.72 -1.46
N THR A 211 -13.28 17.04 -0.79
CA THR A 211 -13.46 17.01 0.67
C THR A 211 -13.39 15.59 1.23
N ILE A 212 -12.27 14.92 1.00
CA ILE A 212 -11.89 13.65 1.61
C ILE A 212 -10.84 14.00 2.69
N PRO A 213 -10.94 13.44 3.91
CA PRO A 213 -9.99 13.70 4.98
C PRO A 213 -8.55 13.46 4.56
N PRO A 214 -7.55 14.23 5.05
CA PRO A 214 -6.17 14.22 4.57
C PRO A 214 -5.39 12.92 4.81
N ALA A 215 -6.00 11.88 5.37
CA ALA A 215 -5.37 10.58 5.63
C ALA A 215 -5.44 9.58 4.46
N SER A 216 -6.11 9.92 3.34
CA SER A 216 -6.24 9.01 2.19
C SER A 216 -5.97 9.72 0.87
N THR A 217 -4.71 10.09 0.62
CA THR A 217 -4.29 10.48 -0.73
C THR A 217 -4.19 9.23 -1.61
N ASN A 218 -5.31 8.74 -2.08
CA ASN A 218 -5.35 7.74 -3.13
C ASN A 218 -5.03 8.42 -4.47
N LEU A 219 -3.81 8.29 -4.94
CA LEU A 219 -3.40 8.79 -6.24
C LEU A 219 -3.93 7.84 -7.31
N LEU A 220 -5.01 8.23 -8.00
CA LEU A 220 -5.51 7.50 -9.15
C LEU A 220 -4.69 7.90 -10.38
N ARG A 221 -4.02 6.95 -11.03
CA ARG A 221 -3.32 7.15 -12.30
C ARG A 221 -4.01 6.35 -13.40
N LEU A 222 -4.27 7.03 -14.51
CA LEU A 222 -4.77 6.40 -15.73
C LEU A 222 -3.61 6.20 -16.70
N VAL A 223 -3.31 4.97 -17.04
CA VAL A 223 -2.30 4.61 -18.03
C VAL A 223 -2.98 4.01 -19.23
N LYS A 224 -2.77 4.58 -20.40
CA LYS A 224 -3.27 4.01 -21.65
C LYS A 224 -2.32 2.91 -22.09
N THR A 225 -2.80 1.67 -22.14
CA THR A 225 -2.11 0.59 -22.82
C THR A 225 -2.41 0.72 -24.30
N GLY A 226 -1.46 1.24 -25.08
CA GLY A 226 -1.58 1.36 -26.52
C GLY A 226 -0.73 0.34 -27.21
N ASP A 227 -1.35 -0.51 -27.99
CA ASP A 227 -0.65 -1.17 -29.10
C ASP A 227 -0.30 -0.10 -30.12
N GLY A 228 0.99 0.06 -30.34
CA GLY A 228 1.56 0.48 -31.59
C GLY A 228 1.17 1.86 -32.18
N VAL A 229 2.08 2.57 -32.42
CA VAL A 229 2.76 3.11 -33.63
C VAL A 229 3.74 4.15 -33.14
#